data_94fed65ba13315b97df8628a22b39510
#
_entry.id   94fed65ba13315b97df8628a22b39510
#
_cell.length_a   1.000
_cell.length_b   1.000
_cell.length_c   1.000
_cell.angle_alpha   90.00
_cell.angle_beta   90.00
_cell.angle_gamma   90.00
#
_symmetry.space_group_name_H-M   'P 1'
#
loop_
_entity.id
_entity.type
_entity.pdbx_description
1 polymer ?
#
loop_
_entity_poly.entity_id
_entity_poly.type
_entity_poly.pdbx_seq_one_letter_code
_entity_poly.pdbx_strand_id
1 'polypeptide(L)'
;MPKKKQPEGSRHPVNNPNVMGLRAAVVEQPITDTLETNYMPYAMSVIVSRALPEIDGFKPAHRKLLYTMYEMGLLKGARTKSANIVGSTMHLNPHGDAAIYDTMVRMGRGNESLLVPFVDSKGNFGKAYSRDMSC
;
A
#
# COMPACT_ATOMS: atom_id res chain seq x y z
N MET A 1 -17.63 -22.20 -12.05
CA MET A 1 -18.47 -21.84 -10.89
C MET A 1 -19.78 -21.28 -11.42
N PRO A 2 -20.95 -21.78 -10.99
CA PRO A 2 -22.23 -21.26 -11.47
C PRO A 2 -22.44 -19.84 -10.92
N LYS A 3 -22.82 -18.92 -11.81
CA LYS A 3 -23.20 -17.55 -11.43
C LYS A 3 -24.44 -17.62 -10.53
N LYS A 4 -24.33 -17.21 -9.26
CA LYS A 4 -25.49 -17.01 -8.38
C LYS A 4 -26.42 -15.99 -9.05
N LYS A 5 -27.67 -16.39 -9.31
CA LYS A 5 -28.73 -15.45 -9.70
C LYS A 5 -28.90 -14.45 -8.55
N GLN A 6 -28.78 -13.16 -8.86
CA GLN A 6 -29.14 -12.12 -7.91
C GLN A 6 -30.64 -12.24 -7.59
N PRO A 7 -31.03 -12.10 -6.31
CA PRO A 7 -32.44 -12.04 -5.94
C PRO A 7 -33.06 -10.81 -6.64
N GLU A 8 -34.20 -10.98 -7.27
CA GLU A 8 -35.02 -9.88 -7.78
C GLU A 8 -35.55 -9.08 -6.58
N GLY A 9 -34.80 -8.08 -6.14
CA GLY A 9 -35.28 -7.12 -5.16
C GLY A 9 -36.46 -6.31 -5.68
N SER A 10 -37.46 -6.08 -4.84
CA SER A 10 -38.60 -5.27 -5.22
C SER A 10 -38.13 -3.86 -5.59
N ARG A 11 -38.46 -3.43 -6.82
CA ARG A 11 -38.08 -2.09 -7.33
C ARG A 11 -39.16 -1.10 -6.95
N HIS A 12 -38.88 -0.26 -5.97
CA HIS A 12 -39.77 0.87 -5.62
C HIS A 12 -39.30 2.15 -6.34
N PRO A 13 -40.19 2.88 -7.02
CA PRO A 13 -39.84 4.19 -7.58
C PRO A 13 -39.63 5.18 -6.45
N VAL A 14 -38.45 5.77 -6.36
CA VAL A 14 -38.16 6.84 -5.40
C VAL A 14 -38.39 8.18 -6.06
N ASN A 15 -39.36 8.92 -5.53
CA ASN A 15 -39.61 10.32 -5.90
C ASN A 15 -38.75 11.20 -4.99
N ASN A 16 -37.47 11.38 -5.35
CA ASN A 16 -36.59 12.29 -4.61
C ASN A 16 -36.59 13.66 -5.30
N PRO A 17 -37.13 14.70 -4.68
CA PRO A 17 -37.24 16.04 -5.29
C PRO A 17 -35.89 16.72 -5.54
N ASN A 18 -34.82 16.19 -4.96
CA ASN A 18 -33.46 16.72 -5.14
C ASN A 18 -32.69 16.13 -6.35
N VAL A 19 -33.29 15.17 -7.06
CA VAL A 19 -32.68 14.54 -8.25
C VAL A 19 -33.52 14.90 -9.47
N MET A 20 -33.39 16.13 -9.94
CA MET A 20 -34.06 16.54 -11.17
C MET A 20 -33.60 15.74 -12.38
N GLY A 21 -34.52 15.03 -13.00
CA GLY A 21 -34.34 14.38 -14.31
C GLY A 21 -33.81 12.97 -14.34
N LEU A 22 -33.40 12.36 -13.22
CA LEU A 22 -32.97 10.97 -13.17
C LEU A 22 -34.10 10.07 -12.65
N ARG A 23 -34.63 9.21 -13.51
CA ARG A 23 -35.49 8.10 -13.10
C ARG A 23 -34.61 6.99 -12.52
N ALA A 24 -34.27 7.11 -11.23
CA ALA A 24 -33.56 6.06 -10.51
C ALA A 24 -34.57 5.09 -9.88
N ALA A 25 -34.36 3.79 -10.07
CA ALA A 25 -35.05 2.76 -9.32
C ALA A 25 -34.26 2.47 -8.04
N VAL A 26 -34.89 2.53 -6.88
CA VAL A 26 -34.31 2.03 -5.64
C VAL A 26 -34.51 0.52 -5.58
N VAL A 27 -33.40 -0.17 -5.40
CA VAL A 27 -33.38 -1.61 -5.18
C VAL A 27 -33.07 -1.86 -3.71
N GLU A 28 -33.93 -2.56 -3.02
CA GLU A 28 -33.66 -3.05 -1.67
C GLU A 28 -32.60 -4.15 -1.77
N GLN A 29 -31.49 -3.95 -1.08
CA GLN A 29 -30.41 -4.93 -1.03
C GLN A 29 -29.99 -5.10 0.44
N PRO A 30 -29.87 -6.36 0.93
CA PRO A 30 -29.32 -6.63 2.24
C PRO A 30 -27.92 -6.04 2.38
N ILE A 31 -27.62 -5.47 3.54
CA ILE A 31 -26.30 -4.89 3.81
C ILE A 31 -25.18 -5.92 3.73
N THR A 32 -25.47 -7.17 4.05
CA THR A 32 -24.54 -8.30 3.92
C THR A 32 -24.08 -8.48 2.49
N ASP A 33 -25.01 -8.48 1.54
CA ASP A 33 -24.70 -8.63 0.11
C ASP A 33 -23.90 -7.45 -0.43
N THR A 34 -24.21 -6.24 0.07
CA THR A 34 -23.46 -5.04 -0.28
C THR A 34 -22.03 -5.11 0.26
N LEU A 35 -21.83 -5.56 1.48
CA LEU A 35 -20.51 -5.74 2.08
C LEU A 35 -19.71 -6.83 1.35
N GLU A 36 -20.31 -7.97 1.06
CA GLU A 36 -19.64 -9.05 0.32
C GLU A 36 -19.24 -8.62 -1.09
N THR A 37 -20.10 -7.90 -1.78
CA THR A 37 -19.86 -7.54 -3.18
C THR A 37 -18.91 -6.35 -3.33
N ASN A 38 -19.03 -5.34 -2.47
CA ASN A 38 -18.32 -4.07 -2.65
C ASN A 38 -17.15 -3.91 -1.69
N TYR A 39 -17.25 -4.38 -0.45
CA TYR A 39 -16.21 -4.17 0.56
C TYR A 39 -15.18 -5.32 0.60
N MET A 40 -15.60 -6.56 0.44
CA MET A 40 -14.68 -7.71 0.51
C MET A 40 -13.59 -7.67 -0.56
N PRO A 41 -13.83 -7.29 -1.83
CA PRO A 41 -12.75 -7.15 -2.80
C PRO A 41 -11.72 -6.09 -2.40
N TYR A 42 -12.16 -4.98 -1.81
CA TYR A 42 -11.27 -3.96 -1.28
C TYR A 42 -10.45 -4.49 -0.09
N ALA A 43 -11.08 -5.11 0.89
CA ALA A 43 -10.40 -5.69 2.04
C ALA A 43 -9.36 -6.74 1.62
N MET A 44 -9.71 -7.63 0.71
CA MET A 44 -8.79 -8.64 0.17
C MET A 44 -7.62 -8.00 -0.58
N SER A 45 -7.85 -6.95 -1.35
CA SER A 45 -6.77 -6.25 -2.05
C SER A 45 -5.78 -5.62 -1.07
N VAL A 46 -6.26 -5.00 0.01
CA VAL A 46 -5.41 -4.43 1.06
C VAL A 46 -4.61 -5.51 1.79
N ILE A 47 -5.24 -6.63 2.12
CA ILE A 47 -4.58 -7.75 2.79
C ILE A 47 -3.42 -8.27 1.91
N VAL A 48 -3.70 -8.61 0.66
CA VAL A 48 -2.73 -9.26 -0.23
C VAL A 48 -1.65 -8.29 -0.70
N SER A 49 -2.01 -7.07 -1.07
CA SER A 49 -1.08 -6.13 -1.72
C SER A 49 -0.34 -5.18 -0.76
N ARG A 50 -0.73 -5.15 0.51
CA ARG A 50 -0.15 -4.18 1.46
C ARG A 50 0.19 -4.77 2.82
N ALA A 51 -0.73 -5.50 3.45
CA ALA A 51 -0.65 -5.82 4.88
C ALA A 51 0.17 -7.07 5.17
N LEU A 52 0.01 -8.13 4.40
CA LEU A 52 0.67 -9.40 4.65
C LEU A 52 2.10 -9.43 4.10
N PRO A 53 3.09 -9.75 4.95
CA PRO A 53 4.42 -10.09 4.48
C PRO A 53 4.41 -11.49 3.82
N GLU A 54 5.32 -11.71 2.90
CA GLU A 54 5.60 -13.05 2.38
C GLU A 54 6.48 -13.84 3.37
N ILE A 55 6.84 -15.08 3.00
CA ILE A 55 7.62 -15.99 3.84
C ILE A 55 8.98 -15.41 4.27
N ASP A 56 9.53 -14.50 3.48
CA ASP A 56 10.79 -13.79 3.77
C ASP A 56 10.60 -12.56 4.69
N GLY A 57 9.39 -12.28 5.13
CA GLY A 57 9.04 -11.15 5.99
C GLY A 57 8.87 -9.81 5.29
N PHE A 58 9.08 -9.74 3.96
CA PHE A 58 8.92 -8.50 3.22
C PHE A 58 7.49 -8.25 2.77
N LYS A 59 7.03 -7.03 2.98
CA LYS A 59 5.82 -6.51 2.37
C LYS A 59 6.12 -5.98 0.96
N PRO A 60 5.11 -5.82 0.09
CA PRO A 60 5.31 -5.32 -1.27
C PRO A 60 6.08 -3.99 -1.36
N ALA A 61 5.89 -3.08 -0.41
CA ALA A 61 6.61 -1.81 -0.38
C ALA A 61 8.13 -2.00 -0.16
N HIS A 62 8.52 -2.89 0.75
CA HIS A 62 9.92 -3.24 0.98
C HIS A 62 10.56 -3.83 -0.29
N ARG A 63 9.84 -4.70 -0.95
CA ARG A 63 10.29 -5.37 -2.17
C ARG A 63 10.52 -4.39 -3.32
N LYS A 64 9.59 -3.46 -3.51
CA LYS A 64 9.72 -2.39 -4.52
C LYS A 64 10.95 -1.52 -4.28
N LEU A 65 11.19 -1.15 -3.03
CA LEU A 65 12.37 -0.37 -2.64
C LEU A 65 13.67 -1.12 -2.94
N LEU A 66 13.80 -2.37 -2.50
CA LEU A 66 14.98 -3.18 -2.76
C LEU A 66 15.19 -3.45 -4.25
N TYR A 67 14.11 -3.67 -4.99
CA TYR A 67 14.16 -3.87 -6.43
C TYR A 67 14.69 -2.61 -7.15
N THR A 68 14.20 -1.43 -6.77
CA THR A 68 14.70 -0.16 -7.31
C THR A 68 16.20 0.01 -7.02
N MET A 69 16.64 -0.31 -5.81
CA MET A 69 18.07 -0.25 -5.47
C MET A 69 18.90 -1.24 -6.28
N TYR A 70 18.33 -2.41 -6.57
CA TYR A 70 18.97 -3.40 -7.44
C TYR A 70 19.10 -2.89 -8.88
N GLU A 71 18.04 -2.33 -9.47
CA GLU A 71 18.06 -1.75 -10.82
C GLU A 71 19.05 -0.58 -10.93
N MET A 72 19.19 0.22 -9.89
CA MET A 72 20.18 1.30 -9.80
C MET A 72 21.62 0.78 -9.62
N GLY A 73 21.84 -0.53 -9.52
CA GLY A 73 23.16 -1.13 -9.37
C GLY A 73 23.81 -0.90 -8.01
N LEU A 74 23.04 -0.59 -6.97
CA LEU A 74 23.57 -0.23 -5.64
C LEU A 74 24.06 -1.41 -4.80
N LEU A 75 23.91 -2.65 -5.26
CA LEU A 75 24.41 -3.84 -4.52
C LEU A 75 25.94 -3.82 -4.35
N LYS A 76 26.66 -3.36 -5.34
CA LYS A 76 28.15 -3.30 -5.37
C LYS A 76 28.65 -1.93 -5.84
N GLY A 77 27.74 -1.00 -6.14
CA GLY A 77 28.04 0.30 -6.67
C GLY A 77 28.35 1.36 -5.61
N ALA A 78 28.63 2.57 -6.09
CA ALA A 78 28.79 3.71 -5.20
C ALA A 78 27.46 4.08 -4.53
N ARG A 79 27.55 4.55 -3.28
CA ARG A 79 26.39 5.06 -2.56
C ARG A 79 25.77 6.26 -3.28
N THR A 80 24.47 6.35 -3.29
CA THR A 80 23.71 7.47 -3.85
C THR A 80 22.91 8.17 -2.77
N LYS A 81 22.39 9.36 -3.06
CA LYS A 81 21.55 10.11 -2.15
C LYS A 81 20.21 9.38 -1.95
N SER A 82 19.71 9.36 -0.71
CA SER A 82 18.42 8.79 -0.34
C SER A 82 17.27 9.33 -1.19
N ALA A 83 17.28 10.62 -1.48
CA ALA A 83 16.26 11.26 -2.32
C ALA A 83 16.19 10.67 -3.75
N ASN A 84 17.31 10.26 -4.33
CA ASN A 84 17.31 9.62 -5.64
C ASN A 84 16.66 8.24 -5.61
N ILE A 85 16.92 7.46 -4.56
CA ILE A 85 16.33 6.14 -4.37
C ILE A 85 14.82 6.27 -4.17
N VAL A 86 14.41 7.20 -3.30
CA VAL A 86 12.99 7.47 -3.03
C VAL A 86 12.27 7.90 -4.30
N GLY A 87 12.82 8.88 -5.04
CA GLY A 87 12.24 9.35 -6.29
C GLY A 87 12.10 8.23 -7.34
N SER A 88 13.11 7.40 -7.51
CA SER A 88 13.04 6.25 -8.41
C SER A 88 12.01 5.21 -7.96
N THR A 89 11.90 4.97 -6.65
CA THR A 89 10.93 4.02 -6.10
C THR A 89 9.48 4.49 -6.30
N MET A 90 9.23 5.79 -6.35
CA MET A 90 7.89 6.34 -6.59
C MET A 90 7.28 5.92 -7.94
N HIS A 91 8.10 5.59 -8.95
CA HIS A 91 7.61 5.03 -10.21
C HIS A 91 6.93 3.67 -10.04
N LEU A 92 7.39 2.87 -9.09
CA LEU A 92 6.81 1.55 -8.77
C LEU A 92 5.79 1.61 -7.63
N ASN A 93 5.87 2.62 -6.81
CA ASN A 93 5.03 2.79 -5.63
C ASN A 93 4.50 4.23 -5.56
N PRO A 94 3.38 4.55 -6.24
CA PRO A 94 2.85 5.91 -6.36
C PRO A 94 2.16 6.37 -5.06
N HIS A 95 2.85 6.21 -3.94
CA HIS A 95 2.49 6.73 -2.62
C HIS A 95 3.45 7.85 -2.25
N GLY A 96 3.15 8.60 -1.20
CA GLY A 96 3.98 9.71 -0.76
C GLY A 96 5.44 9.31 -0.48
N ASP A 97 6.36 10.19 -0.82
CA ASP A 97 7.80 10.03 -0.61
C ASP A 97 8.19 9.75 0.85
N ALA A 98 7.50 10.38 1.80
CA ALA A 98 7.72 10.18 3.22
C ALA A 98 7.58 8.71 3.64
N ALA A 99 6.58 7.99 3.13
CA ALA A 99 6.38 6.59 3.48
C ALA A 99 7.50 5.68 2.93
N ILE A 100 8.00 5.99 1.74
CA ILE A 100 9.14 5.28 1.12
C ILE A 100 10.42 5.58 1.90
N TYR A 101 10.64 6.84 2.25
CA TYR A 101 11.79 7.29 3.03
C TYR A 101 11.83 6.61 4.41
N ASP A 102 10.73 6.62 5.14
CA ASP A 102 10.61 5.96 6.45
C ASP A 102 10.88 4.45 6.35
N THR A 103 10.38 3.82 5.29
CA THR A 103 10.64 2.40 5.03
C THR A 103 12.13 2.15 4.81
N MET A 104 12.80 2.97 4.00
CA MET A 104 14.24 2.87 3.74
C MET A 104 15.06 3.05 5.02
N VAL A 105 14.70 4.03 5.85
CA VAL A 105 15.35 4.30 7.13
C VAL A 105 15.22 3.10 8.07
N ARG A 106 14.02 2.50 8.18
CA ARG A 106 13.81 1.31 9.01
C ARG A 106 14.62 0.12 8.53
N MET A 107 14.80 -0.03 7.22
CA MET A 107 15.62 -1.10 6.65
C MET A 107 17.14 -0.85 6.81
N GLY A 108 17.55 0.37 7.09
CA GLY A 108 18.93 0.75 7.38
C GLY A 108 19.31 0.67 8.86
N ARG A 109 18.32 0.50 9.75
CA ARG A 109 18.54 0.41 11.20
C ARG A 109 18.63 -1.04 11.65
N GLY A 110 19.74 -1.40 12.30
CA GLY A 110 19.93 -2.72 12.87
C GLY A 110 19.43 -2.89 14.32
N ASN A 111 18.90 -1.83 14.93
CA ASN A 111 18.54 -1.81 16.37
C ASN A 111 17.03 -1.80 16.63
N GLU A 112 16.20 -1.94 15.63
CA GLU A 112 14.73 -1.98 15.77
C GLU A 112 14.21 -3.41 15.44
N SER A 113 13.63 -3.56 14.26
CA SER A 113 12.99 -4.82 13.85
C SER A 113 13.91 -5.77 13.09
N LEU A 114 15.08 -5.31 12.67
CA LEU A 114 16.03 -6.10 11.90
C LEU A 114 17.27 -6.39 12.72
N LEU A 115 17.69 -7.67 12.75
CA LEU A 115 18.97 -8.08 13.33
C LEU A 115 20.16 -7.62 12.49
N VAL A 116 19.99 -7.59 11.17
CA VAL A 116 20.97 -7.11 10.21
C VAL A 116 20.30 -6.11 9.29
N PRO A 117 20.84 -4.89 9.15
CA PRO A 117 20.28 -3.90 8.23
C PRO A 117 20.42 -4.37 6.77
N PHE A 118 19.37 -4.20 5.97
CA PHE A 118 19.41 -4.50 4.53
C PHE A 118 19.96 -3.33 3.71
N VAL A 119 19.90 -2.13 4.26
CA VAL A 119 20.40 -0.91 3.62
C VAL A 119 21.65 -0.46 4.35
N ASP A 120 22.78 -0.40 3.63
CA ASP A 120 24.03 0.16 4.16
C ASP A 120 23.94 1.69 4.15
N SER A 121 23.66 2.24 5.30
CA SER A 121 23.41 3.66 5.50
C SER A 121 24.67 4.44 5.86
N LYS A 122 24.85 5.61 5.22
CA LYS A 122 25.84 6.60 5.61
C LYS A 122 25.16 7.95 5.76
N GLY A 123 25.05 8.43 6.97
CA GLY A 123 24.33 9.66 7.27
C GLY A 123 23.48 9.52 8.55
N ASN A 124 22.58 10.46 8.77
CA ASN A 124 21.73 10.43 9.95
C ASN A 124 20.43 9.62 9.72
N PHE A 125 20.49 8.33 9.99
CA PHE A 125 19.34 7.43 9.97
C PHE A 125 18.62 7.36 11.33
N GLY A 126 18.92 8.30 12.21
CA GLY A 126 18.43 8.31 13.58
C GLY A 126 19.21 7.34 14.48
N LYS A 127 18.93 7.44 15.76
CA LYS A 127 19.54 6.60 16.81
C LYS A 127 18.44 6.01 17.68
N ALA A 128 18.76 5.01 18.48
CA ALA A 128 17.82 4.38 19.40
C ALA A 128 17.10 5.38 20.33
N TYR A 129 17.79 6.45 20.69
CA TYR A 129 17.29 7.51 21.58
C TYR A 129 16.84 8.79 20.86
N SER A 130 17.00 8.88 19.56
CA SER A 130 16.61 10.06 18.78
C SER A 130 15.94 9.64 17.47
N ARG A 131 14.76 10.20 17.22
CA ARG A 131 14.02 10.02 15.96
C ARG A 131 14.41 11.02 14.88
N ASP A 132 15.36 11.89 15.15
CA ASP A 132 15.85 12.84 14.16
C ASP A 132 16.55 12.10 13.03
N MET A 133 15.97 12.21 11.83
CA MET A 133 16.39 11.53 10.62
C MET A 133 16.49 12.56 9.50
N SER A 134 17.70 12.87 9.13
CA SER A 134 17.99 13.78 8.00
C SER A 134 19.11 13.21 7.14
N CYS A 135 18.80 12.13 6.44
CA CYS A 135 19.78 11.47 5.57
C CYS A 135 19.61 11.75 4.09
#